data_738285041d3125e7acad7957af081fc6
#
_entry.id   738285041d3125e7acad7957af081fc6
#
_cell.length_a   1.000
_cell.length_b   1.000
_cell.length_c   1.000
_cell.angle_alpha   90.00
_cell.angle_beta   90.00
_cell.angle_gamma   90.00
#
_symmetry.space_group_name_H-M   'P 1'
#
loop_
_entity.id
_entity.type
_entity.pdbx_description
1 polymer ?
#
loop_
_entity_poly.entity_id
_entity_poly.type
_entity_poly.pdbx_seq_one_letter_code
_entity_poly.pdbx_strand_id
1 'polypeptide(L)'
;MTTLSLREGVGRVWLALSNALKLRPQNQEERNMQLLYFNTTMVGVASGGIVAFLPVFLARLGASPTLISWLTSGPSLAAVLFLLPGALVAERSSDLVKVRIKWVTVVLMAYLACAIAPFFVAVEQLPYVLVGIWVAKVLAEAVAIPAWTAVMSMAVSAQNRARVNGTRWALMSLAMALSSAFFGWMLDHVSFPINYQLVFFISFIFGLIDPLFFRRIVVDSTPVVRSPSSLPLRERVANYIKPVMTHKPLWSIRR
;
A
#
# COMPACT_ATOMS: atom_id res chain seq x y z
N MET A 1 18.75 0.39 43.21
CA MET A 1 18.89 -0.78 42.29
C MET A 1 18.08 -0.69 41.01
N THR A 2 17.88 0.46 40.38
CA THR A 2 16.83 0.56 39.33
C THR A 2 17.21 1.28 38.03
N THR A 3 18.27 2.08 38.01
CA THR A 3 18.64 2.85 36.80
C THR A 3 19.59 2.10 35.84
N LEU A 4 20.43 1.22 36.33
CA LEU A 4 21.32 0.40 35.51
C LEU A 4 20.56 -0.69 34.76
N SER A 5 19.58 -1.34 35.38
CA SER A 5 18.75 -2.39 34.76
C SER A 5 17.83 -1.85 33.63
N LEU A 6 17.35 -0.62 33.75
CA LEU A 6 16.55 0.05 32.72
C LEU A 6 17.41 0.42 31.49
N ARG A 7 18.63 0.92 31.69
CA ARG A 7 19.56 1.23 30.60
C ARG A 7 19.98 -0.02 29.82
N GLU A 8 20.26 -1.12 30.52
CA GLU A 8 20.59 -2.40 29.89
C GLU A 8 19.38 -3.00 29.15
N GLY A 9 18.16 -2.86 29.70
CA GLY A 9 16.92 -3.27 29.06
C GLY A 9 16.66 -2.49 27.75
N VAL A 10 16.76 -1.17 27.81
CA VAL A 10 16.61 -0.29 26.64
C VAL A 10 17.69 -0.59 25.59
N GLY A 11 18.94 -0.84 26.01
CA GLY A 11 20.04 -1.20 25.10
C GLY A 11 19.77 -2.52 24.36
N ARG A 12 19.25 -3.55 25.04
CA ARG A 12 18.88 -4.83 24.42
C ARG A 12 17.71 -4.70 23.45
N VAL A 13 16.68 -3.94 23.83
CA VAL A 13 15.55 -3.66 22.95
C VAL A 13 15.99 -2.88 21.71
N TRP A 14 16.83 -1.85 21.89
CA TRP A 14 17.39 -1.09 20.78
C TRP A 14 18.24 -1.97 19.84
N LEU A 15 19.10 -2.82 20.36
CA LEU A 15 19.89 -3.78 19.58
C LEU A 15 18.99 -4.77 18.82
N ALA A 16 17.95 -5.29 19.47
CA ALA A 16 16.98 -6.17 18.83
C ALA A 16 16.23 -5.47 17.71
N LEU A 17 15.77 -4.23 17.94
CA LEU A 17 15.10 -3.41 16.93
C LEU A 17 16.04 -3.04 15.77
N SER A 18 17.28 -2.61 16.06
CA SER A 18 18.24 -2.25 15.02
C SER A 18 18.59 -3.44 14.12
N ASN A 19 18.71 -4.64 14.71
CA ASN A 19 18.94 -5.87 13.97
C ASN A 19 17.69 -6.32 13.19
N ALA A 20 16.49 -6.14 13.75
CA ALA A 20 15.24 -6.46 13.08
C ALA A 20 15.00 -5.55 11.87
N LEU A 21 15.27 -4.25 12.02
CA LEU A 21 15.09 -3.23 10.99
C LEU A 21 16.25 -3.13 10.01
N LYS A 22 17.34 -3.89 10.24
CA LYS A 22 18.56 -3.84 9.40
C LYS A 22 19.11 -2.42 9.23
N LEU A 23 19.17 -1.65 10.33
CA LEU A 23 19.65 -0.27 10.30
C LEU A 23 21.09 -0.13 9.81
N ARG A 24 21.88 -1.23 9.91
CA ARG A 24 23.24 -1.35 9.35
C ARG A 24 23.28 -2.56 8.41
N PRO A 25 22.83 -2.40 7.16
CA PRO A 25 22.78 -3.50 6.21
C PRO A 25 24.20 -3.95 5.84
N GLN A 26 24.47 -5.25 5.87
CA GLN A 26 25.77 -5.86 5.55
C GLN A 26 25.82 -6.35 4.10
N ASN A 27 24.66 -6.58 3.48
CA ASN A 27 24.56 -7.06 2.11
C ASN A 27 23.39 -6.39 1.37
N GLN A 28 23.29 -6.65 0.07
CA GLN A 28 22.26 -6.04 -0.79
C GLN A 28 20.84 -6.43 -0.36
N GLU A 29 20.61 -7.69 0.07
CA GLU A 29 19.30 -8.13 0.53
C GLU A 29 18.87 -7.35 1.79
N GLU A 30 19.77 -7.18 2.76
CA GLU A 30 19.47 -6.42 3.98
C GLU A 30 19.19 -4.94 3.68
N ARG A 31 19.89 -4.37 2.70
CA ARG A 31 19.60 -3.02 2.22
C ARG A 31 18.22 -2.92 1.58
N ASN A 32 17.84 -3.89 0.77
CA ASN A 32 16.50 -3.98 0.20
C ASN A 32 15.43 -4.11 1.30
N MET A 33 15.67 -4.94 2.32
CA MET A 33 14.76 -5.09 3.47
C MET A 33 14.58 -3.76 4.20
N GLN A 34 15.66 -3.04 4.47
CA GLN A 34 15.62 -1.71 5.09
C GLN A 34 14.78 -0.73 4.25
N LEU A 35 15.01 -0.67 2.94
CA LEU A 35 14.24 0.19 2.03
C LEU A 35 12.75 -0.16 2.03
N LEU A 36 12.41 -1.45 2.08
CA LEU A 36 11.02 -1.91 2.19
C LEU A 36 10.38 -1.50 3.51
N TYR A 37 11.12 -1.50 4.63
CA TYR A 37 10.61 -1.05 5.93
C TYR A 37 10.32 0.45 5.93
N PHE A 38 11.27 1.27 5.46
CA PHE A 38 11.06 2.73 5.35
C PHE A 38 9.91 3.05 4.41
N ASN A 39 9.87 2.42 3.24
CA ASN A 39 8.79 2.56 2.28
C ASN A 39 7.43 2.30 2.94
N THR A 40 7.27 1.15 3.59
CA THR A 40 6.00 0.76 4.22
C THR A 40 5.61 1.67 5.39
N THR A 41 6.59 2.18 6.15
CA THR A 41 6.35 3.15 7.22
C THR A 41 5.74 4.45 6.65
N MET A 42 6.28 4.96 5.55
CA MET A 42 5.73 6.17 4.90
C MET A 42 4.33 5.95 4.34
N VAL A 43 4.08 4.77 3.76
CA VAL A 43 2.73 4.35 3.37
C VAL A 43 1.78 4.29 4.57
N GLY A 44 2.26 3.81 5.72
CA GLY A 44 1.50 3.81 6.98
C GLY A 44 1.11 5.22 7.42
N VAL A 45 2.05 6.17 7.39
CA VAL A 45 1.78 7.58 7.72
C VAL A 45 0.72 8.17 6.78
N ALA A 46 0.87 7.98 5.47
CA ALA A 46 -0.09 8.47 4.47
C ALA A 46 -1.49 7.84 4.67
N SER A 47 -1.54 6.55 4.96
CA SER A 47 -2.80 5.83 5.19
C SER A 47 -3.50 6.30 6.48
N GLY A 48 -2.76 6.59 7.54
CA GLY A 48 -3.30 7.13 8.80
C GLY A 48 -3.95 8.50 8.65
N GLY A 49 -3.65 9.22 7.56
CA GLY A 49 -4.36 10.42 7.18
C GLY A 49 -5.56 10.11 6.28
N ILE A 50 -5.33 9.95 4.97
CA ILE A 50 -6.42 9.92 4.00
C ILE A 50 -7.34 8.70 4.14
N VAL A 51 -6.80 7.49 4.39
CA VAL A 51 -7.63 6.29 4.49
C VAL A 51 -8.51 6.33 5.74
N ALA A 52 -7.96 6.82 6.86
CA ALA A 52 -8.69 6.90 8.11
C ALA A 52 -9.75 8.03 8.10
N PHE A 53 -9.46 9.18 7.49
CA PHE A 53 -10.30 10.37 7.63
C PHE A 53 -11.18 10.69 6.42
N LEU A 54 -10.99 10.06 5.26
CA LEU A 54 -11.88 10.26 4.11
C LEU A 54 -13.34 9.85 4.41
N PRO A 55 -13.64 8.71 5.08
CA PRO A 55 -15.01 8.39 5.49
C PRO A 55 -15.60 9.42 6.45
N VAL A 56 -14.79 9.94 7.37
CA VAL A 56 -15.22 10.95 8.35
C VAL A 56 -15.52 12.28 7.64
N PHE A 57 -14.70 12.66 6.67
CA PHE A 57 -14.92 13.86 5.85
C PHE A 57 -16.23 13.76 5.07
N LEU A 58 -16.49 12.62 4.42
CA LEU A 58 -17.76 12.39 3.73
C LEU A 58 -18.96 12.48 4.66
N ALA A 59 -18.87 11.91 5.87
CA ALA A 59 -19.93 12.03 6.88
C ALA A 59 -20.18 13.48 7.29
N ARG A 60 -19.14 14.29 7.47
CA ARG A 60 -19.26 15.72 7.77
C ARG A 60 -19.81 16.55 6.60
N LEU A 61 -19.65 16.09 5.37
CA LEU A 61 -20.29 16.68 4.18
C LEU A 61 -21.76 16.25 4.00
N GLY A 62 -22.31 15.45 4.93
CA GLY A 62 -23.70 14.98 4.87
C GLY A 62 -23.92 13.81 3.91
N ALA A 63 -22.85 13.09 3.54
CA ALA A 63 -22.99 11.91 2.69
C ALA A 63 -23.80 10.80 3.37
N SER A 64 -24.64 10.11 2.61
CA SER A 64 -25.42 8.97 3.12
C SER A 64 -24.49 7.80 3.53
N PRO A 65 -24.88 6.99 4.54
CA PRO A 65 -24.13 5.79 4.91
C PRO A 65 -23.86 4.84 3.73
N THR A 66 -24.81 4.74 2.80
CA THR A 66 -24.67 3.97 1.57
C THR A 66 -23.53 4.50 0.70
N LEU A 67 -23.43 5.83 0.51
CA LEU A 67 -22.37 6.44 -0.28
C LEU A 67 -20.99 6.24 0.42
N ILE A 68 -20.93 6.37 1.75
CA ILE A 68 -19.69 6.14 2.51
C ILE A 68 -19.24 4.68 2.38
N SER A 69 -20.17 3.71 2.37
CA SER A 69 -19.82 2.29 2.19
C SER A 69 -19.16 1.99 0.85
N TRP A 70 -19.39 2.82 -0.19
CA TRP A 70 -18.71 2.70 -1.47
C TRP A 70 -17.19 2.96 -1.40
N LEU A 71 -16.67 3.58 -0.32
CA LEU A 71 -15.23 3.69 -0.11
C LEU A 71 -14.54 2.33 0.12
N THR A 72 -15.28 1.32 0.54
CA THR A 72 -14.77 -0.05 0.75
C THR A 72 -15.27 -1.02 -0.30
N SER A 73 -16.57 -1.02 -0.58
CA SER A 73 -17.20 -1.93 -1.55
C SER A 73 -16.79 -1.60 -3.00
N GLY A 74 -16.71 -0.34 -3.35
CA GLY A 74 -16.32 0.10 -4.70
C GLY A 74 -14.91 -0.36 -5.07
N PRO A 75 -13.87 -0.05 -4.27
CA PRO A 75 -12.53 -0.58 -4.47
C PRO A 75 -12.46 -2.11 -4.53
N SER A 76 -13.21 -2.80 -3.67
CA SER A 76 -13.22 -4.27 -3.66
C SER A 76 -13.80 -4.84 -4.94
N LEU A 77 -14.90 -4.28 -5.43
CA LEU A 77 -15.52 -4.68 -6.70
C LEU A 77 -14.59 -4.37 -7.89
N ALA A 78 -14.00 -3.17 -7.91
CA ALA A 78 -13.06 -2.80 -8.95
C ALA A 78 -11.81 -3.71 -8.94
N ALA A 79 -11.31 -4.10 -7.76
CA ALA A 79 -10.18 -5.00 -7.65
C ALA A 79 -10.49 -6.39 -8.25
N VAL A 80 -11.68 -6.94 -8.02
CA VAL A 80 -12.10 -8.22 -8.62
C VAL A 80 -12.05 -8.14 -10.16
N LEU A 81 -12.47 -7.02 -10.74
CA LEU A 81 -12.51 -6.86 -12.19
C LEU A 81 -11.13 -6.56 -12.81
N PHE A 82 -10.32 -5.76 -12.14
CA PHE A 82 -9.11 -5.16 -12.74
C PHE A 82 -7.79 -5.76 -12.25
N LEU A 83 -7.76 -6.54 -11.14
CA LEU A 83 -6.50 -7.09 -10.62
C LEU A 83 -5.83 -8.04 -11.61
N LEU A 84 -6.59 -8.90 -12.28
CA LEU A 84 -6.04 -9.84 -13.25
C LEU A 84 -5.54 -9.12 -14.53
N PRO A 85 -6.32 -8.25 -15.19
CA PRO A 85 -5.81 -7.43 -16.29
C PRO A 85 -4.58 -6.60 -15.90
N GLY A 86 -4.58 -6.00 -14.70
CA GLY A 86 -3.46 -5.22 -14.18
C GLY A 86 -2.19 -6.05 -13.98
N ALA A 87 -2.31 -7.26 -13.45
CA ALA A 87 -1.20 -8.19 -13.32
C ALA A 87 -0.58 -8.54 -14.68
N LEU A 88 -1.40 -8.74 -15.71
CA LEU A 88 -0.93 -9.01 -17.07
C LEU A 88 -0.18 -7.80 -17.68
N VAL A 89 -0.59 -6.58 -17.35
CA VAL A 89 0.15 -5.36 -17.74
C VAL A 89 1.51 -5.31 -17.03
N ALA A 90 1.56 -5.62 -15.75
CA ALA A 90 2.82 -5.67 -15.00
C ALA A 90 3.77 -6.76 -15.54
N GLU A 91 3.27 -7.95 -15.85
CA GLU A 91 4.07 -9.08 -16.38
C GLU A 91 4.72 -8.79 -17.73
N ARG A 92 4.12 -7.95 -18.56
CA ARG A 92 4.67 -7.58 -19.88
C ARG A 92 5.81 -6.58 -19.81
N SER A 93 6.08 -6.03 -18.66
CA SER A 93 7.10 -4.99 -18.49
C SER A 93 8.45 -5.58 -18.16
N SER A 94 9.49 -5.04 -18.78
CA SER A 94 10.89 -5.42 -18.53
C SER A 94 11.43 -4.90 -17.20
N ASP A 95 10.82 -3.84 -16.65
CA ASP A 95 11.27 -3.17 -15.43
C ASP A 95 10.09 -2.97 -14.46
N LEU A 96 9.93 -3.93 -13.55
CA LEU A 96 8.84 -3.93 -12.57
C LEU A 96 8.97 -2.79 -11.53
N VAL A 97 10.20 -2.33 -11.26
CA VAL A 97 10.43 -1.20 -10.34
C VAL A 97 9.85 0.08 -10.96
N LYS A 98 10.15 0.35 -12.24
CA LYS A 98 9.58 1.52 -12.93
C LYS A 98 8.07 1.43 -13.08
N VAL A 99 7.54 0.25 -13.39
CA VAL A 99 6.08 0.03 -13.46
C VAL A 99 5.43 0.37 -12.11
N ARG A 100 5.96 -0.20 -11.02
CA ARG A 100 5.44 0.10 -9.67
C ARG A 100 5.47 1.59 -9.37
N ILE A 101 6.60 2.27 -9.63
CA ILE A 101 6.74 3.71 -9.40
C ILE A 101 5.72 4.50 -10.21
N LYS A 102 5.60 4.23 -11.51
CA LYS A 102 4.65 4.93 -12.38
C LYS A 102 3.22 4.82 -11.85
N TRP A 103 2.76 3.61 -11.57
CA TRP A 103 1.38 3.39 -11.19
C TRP A 103 1.06 3.81 -9.76
N VAL A 104 2.00 3.70 -8.80
CA VAL A 104 1.79 4.28 -7.48
C VAL A 104 1.74 5.80 -7.51
N THR A 105 2.49 6.45 -8.40
CA THR A 105 2.38 7.90 -8.58
C THR A 105 0.98 8.29 -9.05
N VAL A 106 0.36 7.50 -9.94
CA VAL A 106 -1.05 7.72 -10.34
C VAL A 106 -2.00 7.56 -9.14
N VAL A 107 -1.77 6.55 -8.27
CA VAL A 107 -2.54 6.40 -7.02
C VAL A 107 -2.40 7.64 -6.13
N LEU A 108 -1.19 8.18 -6.02
CA LEU A 108 -0.94 9.37 -5.20
C LEU A 108 -1.58 10.64 -5.79
N MET A 109 -1.72 10.72 -7.12
CA MET A 109 -2.49 11.82 -7.74
C MET A 109 -3.97 11.79 -7.30
N ALA A 110 -4.53 10.61 -7.00
CA ALA A 110 -5.87 10.54 -6.42
C ALA A 110 -5.92 11.13 -5.00
N TYR A 111 -4.84 10.99 -4.19
CA TYR A 111 -4.76 11.63 -2.87
C TYR A 111 -4.73 13.16 -3.00
N LEU A 112 -3.91 13.65 -3.94
CA LEU A 112 -3.87 15.07 -4.24
C LEU A 112 -5.22 15.57 -4.76
N ALA A 113 -5.87 14.81 -5.66
CA ALA A 113 -7.18 15.15 -6.17
C ALA A 113 -8.23 15.24 -5.05
N CYS A 114 -8.21 14.34 -4.08
CA CYS A 114 -9.08 14.42 -2.90
C CYS A 114 -8.79 15.68 -2.05
N ALA A 115 -7.54 16.10 -1.93
CA ALA A 115 -7.15 17.29 -1.18
C ALA A 115 -7.63 18.59 -1.84
N ILE A 116 -7.58 18.65 -3.19
CA ILE A 116 -7.90 19.87 -3.95
C ILE A 116 -9.35 19.92 -4.43
N ALA A 117 -10.08 18.79 -4.49
CA ALA A 117 -11.45 18.73 -4.97
C ALA A 117 -12.39 19.76 -4.31
N PRO A 118 -12.31 20.02 -3.00
CA PRO A 118 -13.18 21.02 -2.36
C PRO A 118 -13.04 22.46 -2.88
N PHE A 119 -11.96 22.79 -3.58
CA PHE A 119 -11.78 24.10 -4.19
C PHE A 119 -12.50 24.28 -5.51
N PHE A 120 -12.84 23.17 -6.18
CA PHE A 120 -13.35 23.20 -7.56
C PHE A 120 -14.74 22.58 -7.72
N VAL A 121 -15.22 21.86 -6.72
CA VAL A 121 -16.46 21.08 -6.77
C VAL A 121 -17.47 21.65 -5.77
N ALA A 122 -18.71 21.84 -6.22
CA ALA A 122 -19.80 22.26 -5.35
C ALA A 122 -20.02 21.23 -4.21
N VAL A 123 -20.37 21.74 -3.01
CA VAL A 123 -20.48 20.95 -1.78
C VAL A 123 -21.42 19.75 -1.93
N GLU A 124 -22.51 19.92 -2.69
CA GLU A 124 -23.54 18.88 -2.92
C GLU A 124 -23.00 17.73 -3.77
N GLN A 125 -22.07 17.99 -4.68
CA GLN A 125 -21.47 17.00 -5.58
C GLN A 125 -20.18 16.40 -5.03
N LEU A 126 -19.54 17.09 -4.09
CA LEU A 126 -18.23 16.75 -3.58
C LEU A 126 -18.13 15.31 -3.04
N PRO A 127 -19.09 14.78 -2.25
CA PRO A 127 -19.04 13.41 -1.78
C PRO A 127 -18.98 12.37 -2.91
N TYR A 128 -19.74 12.57 -3.97
CA TYR A 128 -19.78 11.66 -5.14
C TYR A 128 -18.46 11.69 -5.90
N VAL A 129 -17.87 12.88 -6.07
CA VAL A 129 -16.59 13.06 -6.75
C VAL A 129 -15.47 12.38 -5.95
N LEU A 130 -15.43 12.57 -4.63
CA LEU A 130 -14.43 11.94 -3.77
C LEU A 130 -14.52 10.41 -3.81
N VAL A 131 -15.72 9.84 -3.75
CA VAL A 131 -15.92 8.39 -3.89
C VAL A 131 -15.50 7.93 -5.28
N GLY A 132 -15.83 8.67 -6.33
CA GLY A 132 -15.42 8.36 -7.70
C GLY A 132 -13.90 8.33 -7.87
N ILE A 133 -13.18 9.34 -7.35
CA ILE A 133 -11.72 9.39 -7.35
C ILE A 133 -11.15 8.17 -6.59
N TRP A 134 -11.73 7.86 -5.43
CA TRP A 134 -11.27 6.76 -4.57
C TRP A 134 -11.44 5.39 -5.21
N VAL A 135 -12.53 5.16 -5.91
CA VAL A 135 -12.75 3.92 -6.66
C VAL A 135 -11.88 3.87 -7.92
N ALA A 136 -11.75 4.98 -8.65
CA ALA A 136 -10.97 5.04 -9.88
C ALA A 136 -9.47 4.75 -9.65
N LYS A 137 -8.90 5.12 -8.49
CA LYS A 137 -7.50 4.83 -8.18
C LYS A 137 -7.16 3.33 -8.20
N VAL A 138 -8.16 2.46 -8.00
CA VAL A 138 -7.98 1.00 -7.99
C VAL A 138 -7.48 0.49 -9.34
N LEU A 139 -7.79 1.17 -10.44
CA LEU A 139 -7.26 0.84 -11.76
C LEU A 139 -5.73 0.91 -11.77
N ALA A 140 -5.16 1.90 -11.10
CA ALA A 140 -3.71 2.04 -10.95
C ALA A 140 -3.15 1.04 -9.93
N GLU A 141 -3.84 0.81 -8.82
CA GLU A 141 -3.47 -0.18 -7.81
C GLU A 141 -3.42 -1.60 -8.39
N ALA A 142 -4.34 -1.93 -9.28
CA ALA A 142 -4.41 -3.24 -9.94
C ALA A 142 -3.14 -3.59 -10.72
N VAL A 143 -2.38 -2.59 -11.19
CA VAL A 143 -1.06 -2.79 -11.81
C VAL A 143 0.07 -2.66 -10.79
N ALA A 144 -0.03 -1.68 -9.89
CA ALA A 144 1.01 -1.37 -8.91
C ALA A 144 1.24 -2.50 -7.89
N ILE A 145 0.17 -3.16 -7.42
CA ILE A 145 0.24 -4.20 -6.39
C ILE A 145 0.96 -5.47 -6.90
N PRO A 146 0.60 -6.06 -8.07
CA PRO A 146 1.33 -7.20 -8.61
C PRO A 146 2.80 -6.88 -8.89
N ALA A 147 3.10 -5.70 -9.46
CA ALA A 147 4.48 -5.28 -9.69
C ALA A 147 5.28 -5.19 -8.38
N TRP A 148 4.67 -4.63 -7.32
CA TRP A 148 5.28 -4.57 -5.99
C TRP A 148 5.55 -5.97 -5.41
N THR A 149 4.58 -6.89 -5.50
CA THR A 149 4.70 -8.27 -5.00
C THR A 149 5.83 -9.01 -5.72
N ALA A 150 5.94 -8.83 -7.04
CA ALA A 150 7.00 -9.41 -7.85
C ALA A 150 8.38 -8.85 -7.46
N VAL A 151 8.53 -7.52 -7.33
CA VAL A 151 9.79 -6.91 -6.88
C VAL A 151 10.18 -7.41 -5.49
N MET A 152 9.25 -7.47 -4.54
CA MET A 152 9.52 -8.00 -3.21
C MET A 152 10.01 -9.45 -3.25
N SER A 153 9.42 -10.29 -4.10
CA SER A 153 9.81 -11.69 -4.24
C SER A 153 11.21 -11.88 -4.84
N MET A 154 11.70 -10.91 -5.61
CA MET A 154 13.06 -10.90 -6.15
C MET A 154 14.07 -10.23 -5.21
N ALA A 155 13.63 -9.22 -4.45
CA ALA A 155 14.48 -8.44 -3.57
C ALA A 155 14.81 -9.13 -2.24
N VAL A 156 14.01 -10.13 -1.83
CA VAL A 156 14.11 -10.83 -0.54
C VAL A 156 14.06 -12.33 -0.75
N SER A 157 15.01 -13.05 -0.14
CA SER A 157 15.09 -14.51 -0.18
C SER A 157 13.84 -15.17 0.44
N ALA A 158 13.50 -16.38 -0.02
CA ALA A 158 12.30 -17.10 0.44
C ALA A 158 12.26 -17.28 1.97
N GLN A 159 13.43 -17.50 2.59
CA GLN A 159 13.58 -17.68 4.04
C GLN A 159 13.22 -16.41 4.84
N ASN A 160 13.50 -15.22 4.30
CA ASN A 160 13.29 -13.95 4.97
C ASN A 160 11.91 -13.32 4.67
N ARG A 161 11.18 -13.78 3.65
CA ARG A 161 9.90 -13.16 3.20
C ARG A 161 8.85 -13.06 4.30
N ALA A 162 8.67 -14.14 5.09
CA ALA A 162 7.68 -14.14 6.17
C ALA A 162 8.04 -13.11 7.25
N ARG A 163 9.32 -13.06 7.67
CA ARG A 163 9.83 -12.09 8.63
C ARG A 163 9.68 -10.66 8.13
N VAL A 164 10.09 -10.41 6.87
CA VAL A 164 9.99 -9.08 6.26
C VAL A 164 8.54 -8.62 6.19
N ASN A 165 7.62 -9.48 5.76
CA ASN A 165 6.20 -9.15 5.73
C ASN A 165 5.66 -8.83 7.12
N GLY A 166 5.93 -9.66 8.12
CA GLY A 166 5.47 -9.41 9.49
C GLY A 166 5.99 -8.07 10.04
N THR A 167 7.28 -7.79 9.87
CA THR A 167 7.89 -6.52 10.32
C THR A 167 7.29 -5.31 9.59
N ARG A 168 7.09 -5.41 8.27
CA ARG A 168 6.47 -4.35 7.47
C ARG A 168 5.06 -4.03 7.93
N TRP A 169 4.22 -5.04 8.13
CA TRP A 169 2.85 -4.82 8.60
C TRP A 169 2.81 -4.22 10.00
N ALA A 170 3.70 -4.65 10.91
CA ALA A 170 3.81 -4.07 12.23
C ALA A 170 4.22 -2.59 12.18
N LEU A 171 5.24 -2.24 11.38
CA LEU A 171 5.68 -0.86 11.18
C LEU A 171 4.59 0.01 10.53
N MET A 172 3.92 -0.51 9.52
CA MET A 172 2.80 0.18 8.85
C MET A 172 1.67 0.48 9.84
N SER A 173 1.26 -0.51 10.63
CA SER A 173 0.18 -0.35 11.61
C SER A 173 0.54 0.65 12.70
N LEU A 174 1.78 0.58 13.21
CA LEU A 174 2.28 1.54 14.20
C LEU A 174 2.32 2.97 13.64
N ALA A 175 2.88 3.14 12.44
CA ALA A 175 2.94 4.43 11.77
C ALA A 175 1.54 4.98 11.48
N MET A 176 0.62 4.12 11.03
CA MET A 176 -0.78 4.48 10.79
C MET A 176 -1.46 4.93 12.09
N ALA A 177 -1.29 4.22 13.20
CA ALA A 177 -1.89 4.58 14.49
C ALA A 177 -1.37 5.94 15.00
N LEU A 178 -0.04 6.14 14.97
CA LEU A 178 0.58 7.39 15.43
C LEU A 178 0.18 8.58 14.54
N SER A 179 0.18 8.40 13.22
CA SER A 179 -0.22 9.45 12.29
C SER A 179 -1.72 9.76 12.39
N SER A 180 -2.58 8.75 12.58
CA SER A 180 -4.01 8.99 12.80
C SER A 180 -4.27 9.80 14.07
N ALA A 181 -3.54 9.53 15.16
CA ALA A 181 -3.63 10.32 16.38
C ALA A 181 -3.20 11.78 16.15
N PHE A 182 -2.09 11.99 15.44
CA PHE A 182 -1.62 13.32 15.08
C PHE A 182 -2.61 14.07 14.17
N PHE A 183 -3.12 13.42 13.13
CA PHE A 183 -4.09 14.02 12.23
C PHE A 183 -5.44 14.30 12.93
N GLY A 184 -5.87 13.42 13.84
CA GLY A 184 -7.04 13.67 14.68
C GLY A 184 -6.88 14.95 15.51
N TRP A 185 -5.74 15.10 16.19
CA TRP A 185 -5.40 16.33 16.93
C TRP A 185 -5.41 17.56 16.00
N MET A 186 -4.86 17.47 14.80
CA MET A 186 -4.85 18.56 13.82
C MET A 186 -6.28 18.94 13.37
N LEU A 187 -7.16 17.95 13.20
CA LEU A 187 -8.56 18.20 12.82
C LEU A 187 -9.33 19.01 13.87
N ASP A 188 -8.95 18.91 15.14
CA ASP A 188 -9.57 19.66 16.24
C ASP A 188 -9.07 21.11 16.33
N HIS A 189 -7.89 21.42 15.76
CA HIS A 189 -7.24 22.73 15.88
C HIS A 189 -7.32 23.58 14.61
N VAL A 190 -7.73 23.01 13.49
CA VAL A 190 -7.85 23.70 12.21
C VAL A 190 -9.31 23.71 11.76
N SER A 191 -9.77 24.85 11.20
CA SER A 191 -11.16 25.02 10.77
C SER A 191 -11.54 24.09 9.62
N PHE A 192 -12.78 23.59 9.65
CA PHE A 192 -13.41 22.87 8.54
C PHE A 192 -13.68 23.81 7.35
N PRO A 193 -13.51 23.40 6.10
CA PRO A 193 -13.04 22.09 5.60
C PRO A 193 -11.53 21.98 5.39
N ILE A 194 -10.76 23.06 5.64
CA ILE A 194 -9.33 23.15 5.35
C ILE A 194 -8.53 22.09 6.11
N ASN A 195 -8.96 21.74 7.32
CA ASN A 195 -8.31 20.71 8.12
C ASN A 195 -8.22 19.36 7.40
N TYR A 196 -9.28 18.90 6.74
CA TYR A 196 -9.26 17.65 5.96
C TYR A 196 -8.39 17.76 4.70
N GLN A 197 -8.45 18.90 4.01
CA GLN A 197 -7.61 19.17 2.86
C GLN A 197 -6.13 19.07 3.20
N LEU A 198 -5.73 19.65 4.35
CA LEU A 198 -4.36 19.56 4.87
C LEU A 198 -3.98 18.11 5.20
N VAL A 199 -4.86 17.35 5.86
CA VAL A 199 -4.60 15.92 6.15
C VAL A 199 -4.35 15.15 4.85
N PHE A 200 -5.18 15.34 3.83
CA PHE A 200 -5.04 14.63 2.55
C PHE A 200 -3.80 15.09 1.78
N PHE A 201 -3.49 16.38 1.82
CA PHE A 201 -2.29 16.91 1.20
C PHE A 201 -1.01 16.41 1.88
N ILE A 202 -0.97 16.41 3.21
CA ILE A 202 0.17 15.85 3.97
C ILE A 202 0.30 14.35 3.68
N SER A 203 -0.82 13.61 3.61
CA SER A 203 -0.83 12.19 3.23
C SER A 203 -0.25 11.98 1.82
N PHE A 204 -0.56 12.85 0.87
CA PHE A 204 0.04 12.85 -0.46
C PHE A 204 1.56 13.06 -0.40
N ILE A 205 2.03 14.04 0.37
CA ILE A 205 3.47 14.35 0.51
C ILE A 205 4.23 13.15 1.10
N PHE A 206 3.73 12.55 2.18
CA PHE A 206 4.34 11.34 2.75
C PHE A 206 4.27 10.16 1.78
N GLY A 207 3.17 10.05 1.02
CA GLY A 207 3.04 9.05 -0.03
C GLY A 207 4.09 9.21 -1.13
N LEU A 208 4.50 10.43 -1.51
CA LEU A 208 5.54 10.67 -2.51
C LEU A 208 6.93 10.15 -2.08
N ILE A 209 7.13 9.93 -0.79
CA ILE A 209 8.38 9.34 -0.29
C ILE A 209 8.46 7.85 -0.67
N ASP A 210 7.32 7.15 -0.79
CA ASP A 210 7.25 5.73 -1.22
C ASP A 210 8.07 5.48 -2.51
N PRO A 211 7.75 6.08 -3.67
CA PRO A 211 8.51 5.82 -4.90
C PRO A 211 9.98 6.23 -4.82
N LEU A 212 10.34 7.21 -3.97
CA LEU A 212 11.73 7.63 -3.79
C LEU A 212 12.59 6.54 -3.12
N PHE A 213 12.05 5.82 -2.15
CA PHE A 213 12.73 4.69 -1.53
C PHE A 213 12.67 3.45 -2.42
N PHE A 214 11.51 3.20 -3.04
CA PHE A 214 11.29 2.03 -3.86
C PHE A 214 12.22 1.97 -5.08
N ARG A 215 12.54 3.11 -5.70
CA ARG A 215 13.48 3.19 -6.83
C ARG A 215 14.92 2.76 -6.50
N ARG A 216 15.28 2.72 -5.19
CA ARG A 216 16.60 2.32 -4.71
C ARG A 216 16.71 0.82 -4.46
N ILE A 217 15.61 0.08 -4.56
CA ILE A 217 15.59 -1.37 -4.43
C ILE A 217 16.30 -1.95 -5.65
N VAL A 218 17.34 -2.71 -5.39
CA VAL A 218 18.09 -3.43 -6.41
C VAL A 218 17.56 -4.86 -6.46
N VAL A 219 17.05 -5.24 -7.61
CA VAL A 219 16.69 -6.62 -7.92
C VAL A 219 17.62 -7.11 -9.02
N ASP A 220 18.16 -8.31 -8.86
CA ASP A 220 18.90 -8.94 -9.95
C ASP A 220 17.94 -9.10 -11.12
N SER A 221 18.15 -8.27 -12.11
CA SER A 221 17.43 -8.34 -13.38
C SER A 221 17.99 -9.48 -14.24
N THR A 222 17.97 -10.70 -13.71
CA THR A 222 17.80 -11.81 -14.61
C THR A 222 16.39 -11.66 -15.14
N PRO A 223 16.20 -11.33 -16.42
CA PRO A 223 14.88 -11.39 -16.99
C PRO A 223 14.43 -12.82 -16.71
N VAL A 224 13.45 -12.98 -15.82
CA VAL A 224 12.62 -14.16 -15.94
C VAL A 224 11.98 -13.97 -17.30
N VAL A 225 12.66 -14.47 -18.31
CA VAL A 225 12.10 -14.65 -19.65
C VAL A 225 11.02 -15.70 -19.46
N ARG A 226 9.94 -15.28 -18.83
CA ARG A 226 8.67 -15.93 -19.06
C ARG A 226 8.33 -15.52 -20.47
N SER A 227 8.66 -16.40 -21.41
CA SER A 227 8.14 -16.31 -22.77
C SER A 227 6.69 -15.88 -22.63
N PRO A 228 6.26 -14.75 -23.24
CA PRO A 228 4.87 -14.36 -23.17
C PRO A 228 4.12 -15.60 -23.63
N SER A 229 3.33 -16.21 -22.73
CA SER A 229 2.61 -17.41 -23.10
C SER A 229 1.78 -17.02 -24.29
N SER A 230 1.99 -17.70 -25.41
CA SER A 230 1.26 -17.49 -26.66
C SER A 230 -0.23 -17.79 -26.52
N LEU A 231 -0.64 -18.22 -25.34
CA LEU A 231 -2.01 -18.54 -25.01
C LEU A 231 -2.89 -17.28 -24.98
N PRO A 232 -4.06 -17.31 -25.63
CA PRO A 232 -5.04 -16.23 -25.56
C PRO A 232 -5.48 -15.98 -24.11
N LEU A 233 -5.88 -14.74 -23.81
CA LEU A 233 -6.26 -14.29 -22.45
C LEU A 233 -7.24 -15.25 -21.76
N ARG A 234 -8.20 -15.77 -22.52
CA ARG A 234 -9.23 -16.71 -22.04
C ARG A 234 -8.60 -18.00 -21.48
N GLU A 235 -7.63 -18.56 -22.16
CA GLU A 235 -6.96 -19.80 -21.73
C GLU A 235 -6.02 -19.55 -20.54
N ARG A 236 -5.40 -18.37 -20.47
CA ARG A 236 -4.62 -17.97 -19.30
C ARG A 236 -5.50 -17.86 -18.05
N VAL A 237 -6.63 -17.17 -18.14
CA VAL A 237 -7.62 -17.08 -17.06
C VAL A 237 -8.13 -18.47 -16.67
N ALA A 238 -8.48 -19.31 -17.65
CA ALA A 238 -8.92 -20.68 -17.39
C ALA A 238 -7.85 -21.50 -16.65
N ASN A 239 -6.58 -21.38 -17.02
CA ASN A 239 -5.47 -22.08 -16.37
C ASN A 239 -5.18 -21.59 -14.94
N TYR A 240 -5.47 -20.31 -14.62
CA TYR A 240 -5.42 -19.80 -13.24
C TYR A 240 -6.58 -20.27 -12.37
N ILE A 241 -7.78 -20.38 -12.96
CA ILE A 241 -8.99 -20.77 -12.23
C ILE A 241 -9.10 -22.31 -12.09
N LYS A 242 -8.64 -23.05 -13.10
CA LYS A 242 -8.73 -24.52 -13.15
C LYS A 242 -8.15 -25.24 -11.92
N PRO A 243 -6.96 -24.88 -11.38
CA PRO A 243 -6.44 -25.49 -10.15
C PRO A 243 -7.31 -25.24 -8.93
N VAL A 244 -7.91 -24.04 -8.83
CA VAL A 244 -8.80 -23.66 -7.71
C VAL A 244 -10.09 -24.48 -7.75
N MET A 245 -10.61 -24.75 -8.95
CA MET A 245 -11.84 -25.55 -9.12
C MET A 245 -11.63 -27.06 -9.07
N THR A 246 -10.39 -27.52 -9.36
CA THR A 246 -10.07 -28.97 -9.41
C THR A 246 -9.41 -29.49 -8.15
N HIS A 247 -8.93 -28.63 -7.24
CA HIS A 247 -8.39 -29.07 -5.97
C HIS A 247 -9.50 -29.68 -5.10
N LYS A 248 -9.34 -30.97 -4.82
CA LYS A 248 -10.15 -31.64 -3.79
C LYS A 248 -9.99 -30.89 -2.48
N PRO A 249 -11.07 -30.54 -1.78
CA PRO A 249 -10.98 -29.80 -0.53
C PRO A 249 -10.12 -30.57 0.49
N LEU A 250 -9.30 -29.83 1.25
CA LEU A 250 -8.30 -30.36 2.19
C LEU A 250 -8.87 -31.38 3.22
N TRP A 251 -10.17 -31.31 3.48
CA TRP A 251 -10.86 -32.28 4.35
C TRP A 251 -11.02 -33.69 3.73
N SER A 252 -10.79 -33.86 2.42
CA SER A 252 -10.82 -35.16 1.74
C SER A 252 -9.49 -35.94 1.84
N ILE A 253 -8.45 -35.37 2.47
CA ILE A 253 -7.11 -35.98 2.60
C ILE A 253 -6.96 -36.76 3.92
N ARG A 254 -7.98 -36.73 4.81
CA ARG A 254 -8.02 -37.58 6.00
C ARG A 254 -8.73 -38.90 5.68
N ARG A 255 -7.98 -39.87 5.21
CA ARG A 255 -8.17 -41.31 5.47
C ARG A 255 -6.83 -42.03 5.41
#